data_18b6319bc20cafa9ec38610befa96cb2
#
_entry.id   18b6319bc20cafa9ec38610befa96cb2
#
_cell.length_a   1.000
_cell.length_b   1.000
_cell.length_c   1.000
_cell.angle_alpha   90.00
_cell.angle_beta   90.00
_cell.angle_gamma   90.00
#
_symmetry.space_group_name_H-M   'P 1'
#
loop_
_entity.id
_entity.type
_entity.pdbx_description
1 polymer ?
#
loop_
_entity_poly.entity_id
_entity_poly.type
_entity_poly.pdbx_seq_one_letter_code
_entity_poly.pdbx_strand_id
1 'polypeptide(L)'
;MKILLAVDGSKHSLKTVKQLIAFADQYRERPQVELACVQRPVPKLPRMSKVVSAKQIRRYYEEEGWKALSKAKKLLDASGVRYVAQILVGQIAESIVKEAVRTRCDLIMIGTRGMTAAANLLLGSTATRVLHLSDVPVLLVK
;
A
#
# COMPACT_ATOMS: atom_id res chain seq x y z
N MET A 1 3.81 -18.56 1.48
CA MET A 1 3.69 -17.33 2.28
C MET A 1 3.03 -16.26 1.42
N LYS A 2 2.12 -15.49 2.00
CA LYS A 2 1.41 -14.40 1.34
C LYS A 2 1.67 -13.08 2.06
N ILE A 3 2.10 -12.05 1.33
CA ILE A 3 2.53 -10.77 1.91
C ILE A 3 1.64 -9.65 1.37
N LEU A 4 1.04 -8.85 2.25
CA LEU A 4 0.47 -7.56 1.84
C LEU A 4 1.57 -6.51 1.81
N LEU A 5 1.83 -5.94 0.63
CA LEU A 5 2.79 -4.87 0.39
C LEU A 5 2.05 -3.56 0.21
N ALA A 6 2.11 -2.68 1.21
CA ALA A 6 1.47 -1.37 1.17
C ALA A 6 2.41 -0.32 0.56
N VAL A 7 1.97 0.35 -0.51
CA VAL A 7 2.73 1.40 -1.19
C VAL A 7 1.87 2.64 -1.42
N ASP A 8 2.51 3.81 -1.42
CA ASP A 8 1.89 5.12 -1.66
C ASP A 8 2.48 5.86 -2.87
N GLY A 9 3.35 5.20 -3.64
CA GLY A 9 4.05 5.78 -4.79
C GLY A 9 5.27 6.63 -4.44
N SER A 10 5.57 6.84 -3.17
CA SER A 10 6.76 7.58 -2.72
C SER A 10 8.07 6.82 -3.00
N LYS A 11 9.19 7.55 -2.98
CA LYS A 11 10.53 6.92 -3.06
C LYS A 11 10.77 5.96 -1.90
N HIS A 12 10.19 6.22 -0.73
CA HIS A 12 10.32 5.38 0.45
C HIS A 12 9.56 4.06 0.29
N SER A 13 8.32 4.09 -0.21
CA SER A 13 7.57 2.87 -0.47
C SER A 13 8.22 2.01 -1.57
N LEU A 14 8.93 2.60 -2.54
CA LEU A 14 9.70 1.84 -3.52
C LEU A 14 10.92 1.11 -2.93
N LYS A 15 11.51 1.61 -1.84
CA LYS A 15 12.53 0.84 -1.11
C LYS A 15 11.93 -0.44 -0.52
N THR A 16 10.70 -0.34 -0.01
CA THR A 16 9.98 -1.51 0.52
C THR A 16 9.76 -2.57 -0.56
N VAL A 17 9.40 -2.14 -1.79
CA VAL A 17 9.26 -3.06 -2.94
C VAL A 17 10.60 -3.76 -3.25
N LYS A 18 11.70 -3.00 -3.33
CA LYS A 18 13.04 -3.57 -3.59
C LYS A 18 13.47 -4.54 -2.50
N GLN A 19 13.17 -4.22 -1.23
CA GLN A 19 13.47 -5.11 -0.12
C GLN A 19 12.66 -6.39 -0.18
N LEU A 20 11.37 -6.31 -0.55
CA LEU A 20 10.54 -7.49 -0.76
C LEU A 20 11.10 -8.39 -1.85
N ILE A 21 11.54 -7.82 -2.98
CA ILE A 21 12.15 -8.59 -4.09
C ILE A 21 13.40 -9.31 -3.60
N ALA A 22 14.31 -8.60 -2.93
CA ALA A 22 15.53 -9.20 -2.37
C ALA A 22 15.20 -10.30 -1.33
N PHE A 23 14.13 -10.12 -0.55
CA PHE A 23 13.64 -11.13 0.37
C PHE A 23 13.08 -12.35 -0.36
N ALA A 24 12.28 -12.11 -1.41
CA ALA A 24 11.65 -13.17 -2.20
C ALA A 24 12.67 -14.12 -2.84
N ASP A 25 13.84 -13.61 -3.21
CA ASP A 25 14.92 -14.41 -3.81
C ASP A 25 15.62 -15.34 -2.80
N GLN A 26 15.43 -15.12 -1.50
CA GLN A 26 15.99 -15.97 -0.43
C GLN A 26 15.07 -17.17 -0.07
N TYR A 27 13.83 -17.16 -0.54
CA TYR A 27 12.88 -18.24 -0.26
C TYR A 27 12.91 -19.31 -1.36
N ARG A 28 12.85 -20.57 -0.94
CA ARG A 28 12.71 -21.70 -1.87
C ARG A 28 11.45 -21.57 -2.73
N GLU A 29 10.36 -21.11 -2.11
CA GLU A 29 9.12 -20.78 -2.78
C GLU A 29 8.85 -19.28 -2.63
N ARG A 30 8.86 -18.55 -3.73
CA ARG A 30 8.62 -17.11 -3.72
C ARG A 30 7.24 -16.77 -3.15
N PRO A 31 7.14 -15.74 -2.32
CA PRO A 31 5.87 -15.33 -1.75
C PRO A 31 4.89 -14.81 -2.82
N GLN A 32 3.60 -14.95 -2.54
CA GLN A 32 2.55 -14.26 -3.27
C GLN A 32 2.36 -12.86 -2.66
N VAL A 33 2.17 -11.85 -3.49
CA VAL A 33 2.09 -10.47 -3.02
C VAL A 33 0.72 -9.87 -3.32
N GLU A 34 0.07 -9.33 -2.29
CA GLU A 34 -1.04 -8.38 -2.41
C GLU A 34 -0.46 -6.98 -2.41
N LEU A 35 -0.32 -6.38 -3.59
CA LEU A 35 0.19 -5.01 -3.74
C LEU A 35 -0.95 -4.02 -3.58
N ALA A 36 -0.99 -3.28 -2.47
CA ALA A 36 -2.07 -2.38 -2.15
C ALA A 36 -1.64 -0.91 -2.13
N CYS A 37 -2.42 -0.04 -2.78
CA CYS A 37 -2.41 1.39 -2.58
C CYS A 37 -3.73 1.81 -1.97
N VAL A 38 -3.69 2.54 -0.84
CA VAL A 38 -4.90 3.04 -0.18
C VAL A 38 -4.99 4.55 -0.37
N GLN A 39 -6.16 4.99 -0.84
CA GLN A 39 -6.48 6.40 -1.02
C GLN A 39 -7.48 6.87 0.04
N ARG A 40 -7.26 8.07 0.57
CA ARG A 40 -8.23 8.69 1.47
C ARG A 40 -9.49 9.09 0.71
N PRO A 41 -10.68 8.91 1.31
CA PRO A 41 -11.91 9.38 0.70
C PRO A 41 -11.86 10.89 0.45
N VAL A 42 -12.30 11.32 -0.72
CA VAL A 42 -12.51 12.74 -1.01
C VAL A 42 -13.63 13.26 -0.08
N PRO A 43 -13.41 14.37 0.65
CA PRO A 43 -14.43 14.94 1.52
C PRO A 43 -15.72 15.24 0.75
N LYS A 44 -16.84 14.72 1.22
CA LYS A 44 -18.17 15.05 0.67
C LYS A 44 -18.58 16.44 1.16
N LEU A 45 -18.15 17.49 0.48
CA LEU A 45 -18.66 18.83 0.77
C LEU A 45 -20.05 19.01 0.13
N PRO A 46 -21.03 19.62 0.82
CA PRO A 46 -22.40 19.76 0.32
C PRO A 46 -22.53 20.44 -1.05
N ARG A 47 -21.59 21.32 -1.39
CA ARG A 47 -21.52 21.99 -2.68
C ARG A 47 -20.85 21.15 -3.78
N MET A 48 -20.02 20.16 -3.44
CA MET A 48 -19.33 19.31 -4.43
C MET A 48 -20.25 18.25 -5.04
N SER A 49 -21.25 17.77 -4.31
CA SER A 49 -22.19 16.77 -4.83
C SER A 49 -23.02 17.25 -6.02
N LYS A 50 -23.14 18.57 -6.21
CA LYS A 50 -23.81 19.18 -7.37
C LYS A 50 -22.90 19.33 -8.59
N VAL A 51 -21.58 19.22 -8.43
CA VAL A 51 -20.58 19.55 -9.47
C VAL A 51 -19.79 18.32 -9.88
N VAL A 52 -19.56 17.34 -8.97
CA VAL A 52 -18.72 16.16 -9.23
C VAL A 52 -19.56 14.89 -9.10
N SER A 53 -19.64 14.12 -10.17
CA SER A 53 -20.39 12.87 -10.19
C SER A 53 -19.61 11.74 -9.47
N ALA A 54 -20.34 10.71 -9.00
CA ALA A 54 -19.73 9.51 -8.42
C ALA A 54 -18.79 8.81 -9.41
N LYS A 55 -19.07 8.87 -10.72
CA LYS A 55 -18.22 8.34 -11.79
C LYS A 55 -16.89 9.08 -11.89
N GLN A 56 -16.90 10.41 -11.77
CA GLN A 56 -15.68 11.22 -11.79
C GLN A 56 -14.80 10.97 -10.56
N ILE A 57 -15.41 10.80 -9.38
CA ILE A 57 -14.69 10.45 -8.15
C ILE A 57 -14.04 9.07 -8.28
N ARG A 58 -14.76 8.07 -8.79
CA ARG A 58 -14.22 6.73 -9.02
C ARG A 58 -13.03 6.77 -9.99
N ARG A 59 -13.19 7.46 -11.12
CA ARG A 59 -12.12 7.62 -12.09
C ARG A 59 -10.88 8.27 -11.49
N TYR A 60 -11.05 9.31 -10.67
CA TYR A 60 -9.97 9.95 -9.94
C TYR A 60 -9.19 8.96 -9.06
N TYR A 61 -9.88 8.13 -8.28
CA TYR A 61 -9.22 7.11 -7.45
C TYR A 61 -8.46 6.09 -8.30
N GLU A 62 -9.04 5.65 -9.40
CA GLU A 62 -8.38 4.72 -10.32
C GLU A 62 -7.11 5.33 -10.92
N GLU A 63 -7.20 6.53 -11.49
CA GLU A 63 -6.06 7.21 -12.11
C GLU A 63 -4.92 7.46 -11.11
N GLU A 64 -5.19 8.05 -9.96
CA GLU A 64 -4.18 8.33 -8.94
C GLU A 64 -3.62 7.06 -8.30
N GLY A 65 -4.46 6.06 -8.05
CA GLY A 65 -4.02 4.78 -7.48
C GLY A 65 -3.12 4.01 -8.43
N TRP A 66 -3.49 3.88 -9.70
CA TRP A 66 -2.64 3.21 -10.70
C TRP A 66 -1.34 3.95 -10.94
N LYS A 67 -1.36 5.28 -10.91
CA LYS A 67 -0.14 6.10 -10.99
C LYS A 67 0.79 5.81 -9.80
N ALA A 68 0.27 5.75 -8.59
CA ALA A 68 1.04 5.40 -7.39
C ALA A 68 1.64 3.99 -7.46
N LEU A 69 0.89 3.02 -8.01
CA LEU A 69 1.33 1.63 -8.16
C LEU A 69 2.31 1.42 -9.32
N SER A 70 2.36 2.31 -10.31
CA SER A 70 3.02 2.08 -11.60
C SER A 70 4.49 1.66 -11.48
N LYS A 71 5.27 2.35 -10.64
CA LYS A 71 6.70 2.05 -10.43
C LYS A 71 6.90 0.75 -9.65
N ALA A 72 6.05 0.48 -8.65
CA ALA A 72 6.08 -0.76 -7.89
C ALA A 72 5.79 -1.97 -8.78
N LYS A 73 4.77 -1.86 -9.64
CA LYS A 73 4.42 -2.89 -10.63
C LYS A 73 5.58 -3.18 -11.56
N LYS A 74 6.22 -2.16 -12.15
CA LYS A 74 7.38 -2.34 -13.02
C LYS A 74 8.52 -3.12 -12.35
N LEU A 75 8.79 -2.85 -11.08
CA LEU A 75 9.82 -3.57 -10.32
C LEU A 75 9.43 -5.03 -10.08
N LEU A 76 8.18 -5.29 -9.70
CA LEU A 76 7.68 -6.65 -9.47
C LEU A 76 7.62 -7.45 -10.77
N ASP A 77 7.14 -6.86 -11.86
CA ASP A 77 7.11 -7.49 -13.19
C ASP A 77 8.52 -7.91 -13.62
N ALA A 78 9.50 -7.02 -13.46
CA ALA A 78 10.91 -7.32 -13.81
C ALA A 78 11.54 -8.41 -12.92
N SER A 79 11.07 -8.58 -11.69
CA SER A 79 11.60 -9.58 -10.74
C SER A 79 10.96 -10.96 -10.87
N GLY A 80 9.84 -11.09 -11.58
CA GLY A 80 9.07 -12.32 -11.67
C GLY A 80 8.34 -12.72 -10.39
N VAL A 81 8.23 -11.81 -9.40
CA VAL A 81 7.41 -12.03 -8.20
C VAL A 81 5.92 -11.92 -8.59
N ARG A 82 5.14 -12.96 -8.27
CA ARG A 82 3.70 -12.96 -8.55
C ARG A 82 2.95 -12.04 -7.59
N TYR A 83 2.12 -11.17 -8.11
CA TYR A 83 1.32 -10.25 -7.32
C TYR A 83 -0.07 -10.00 -7.88
N VAL A 84 -0.97 -9.58 -7.01
CA VAL A 84 -2.27 -8.98 -7.36
C VAL A 84 -2.23 -7.53 -6.91
N ALA A 85 -2.51 -6.60 -7.81
CA ALA A 85 -2.50 -5.17 -7.50
C ALA A 85 -3.93 -4.65 -7.31
N GLN A 86 -4.13 -3.82 -6.28
CA GLN A 86 -5.43 -3.25 -5.97
C GLN A 86 -5.33 -1.85 -5.39
N ILE A 87 -6.38 -1.08 -5.65
CA ILE A 87 -6.59 0.26 -5.10
C ILE A 87 -7.73 0.17 -4.10
N LEU A 88 -7.46 0.61 -2.89
CA LEU A 88 -8.44 0.68 -1.80
C LEU A 88 -8.78 2.15 -1.52
N VAL A 89 -10.00 2.41 -1.06
CA VAL A 89 -10.43 3.74 -0.62
C VAL A 89 -10.93 3.64 0.80
N GLY A 90 -10.31 4.43 1.69
CA GLY A 90 -10.66 4.40 3.12
C GLY A 90 -9.61 5.05 4.02
N GLN A 91 -9.74 4.82 5.32
CA GLN A 91 -8.69 5.16 6.27
C GLN A 91 -7.50 4.24 6.01
N ILE A 92 -6.30 4.83 5.84
CA ILE A 92 -5.17 4.12 5.24
C ILE A 92 -4.79 2.88 6.06
N ALA A 93 -4.52 3.04 7.36
CA ALA A 93 -4.05 1.95 8.20
C ALA A 93 -5.12 0.87 8.40
N GLU A 94 -6.36 1.28 8.64
CA GLU A 94 -7.52 0.40 8.79
C GLU A 94 -7.77 -0.43 7.53
N SER A 95 -7.65 0.21 6.37
CA SER A 95 -7.84 -0.47 5.08
C SER A 95 -6.72 -1.49 4.81
N ILE A 96 -5.46 -1.15 5.15
CA ILE A 96 -4.34 -2.07 5.03
C ILE A 96 -4.55 -3.32 5.89
N VAL A 97 -4.87 -3.12 7.17
CA VAL A 97 -5.07 -4.24 8.12
C VAL A 97 -6.26 -5.10 7.71
N LYS A 98 -7.41 -4.47 7.40
CA LYS A 98 -8.62 -5.18 6.94
C LYS A 98 -8.34 -6.01 5.69
N GLU A 99 -7.58 -5.47 4.77
CA GLU A 99 -7.23 -6.15 3.53
C GLU A 99 -6.30 -7.33 3.77
N ALA A 100 -5.31 -7.19 4.65
CA ALA A 100 -4.41 -8.29 5.02
C ALA A 100 -5.18 -9.48 5.63
N VAL A 101 -6.13 -9.19 6.51
CA VAL A 101 -7.01 -10.21 7.10
C VAL A 101 -7.92 -10.83 6.04
N ARG A 102 -8.59 -10.01 5.20
CA ARG A 102 -9.50 -10.46 4.16
C ARG A 102 -8.82 -11.39 3.16
N THR A 103 -7.59 -11.08 2.79
CA THR A 103 -6.81 -11.87 1.82
C THR A 103 -5.96 -12.96 2.48
N ARG A 104 -6.04 -13.10 3.79
CA ARG A 104 -5.29 -14.10 4.59
C ARG A 104 -3.78 -13.97 4.36
N CYS A 105 -3.26 -12.76 4.46
CA CYS A 105 -1.84 -12.52 4.42
C CYS A 105 -1.16 -12.96 5.72
N ASP A 106 0.02 -13.55 5.58
CA ASP A 106 0.87 -13.99 6.70
C ASP A 106 1.69 -12.82 7.27
N LEU A 107 1.87 -11.76 6.48
CA LEU A 107 2.73 -10.63 6.79
C LEU A 107 2.23 -9.35 6.10
N ILE A 108 2.27 -8.22 6.82
CA ILE A 108 2.17 -6.88 6.23
C ILE A 108 3.57 -6.31 6.10
N MET A 109 3.95 -5.84 4.91
CA MET A 109 5.21 -5.16 4.66
C MET A 109 4.95 -3.71 4.28
N ILE A 110 5.49 -2.76 5.05
CA ILE A 110 5.26 -1.33 4.88
C ILE A 110 6.53 -0.52 5.18
N GLY A 111 6.71 0.59 4.45
CA GLY A 111 7.79 1.52 4.73
C GLY A 111 7.60 2.27 6.06
N THR A 112 8.69 2.55 6.76
CA THR A 112 8.63 3.38 7.99
C THR A 112 8.23 4.82 7.70
N ARG A 113 8.35 5.28 6.44
CA ARG A 113 8.02 6.64 5.99
C ARG A 113 7.18 6.59 4.72
N GLY A 114 6.35 7.59 4.51
CA GLY A 114 5.54 7.78 3.30
C GLY A 114 5.72 9.17 2.70
N MET A 115 4.75 9.63 1.91
CA MET A 115 4.77 10.91 1.19
C MET A 115 4.93 12.15 2.08
N THR A 116 4.43 12.11 3.33
CA THR A 116 4.41 13.25 4.26
C THR A 116 5.49 13.18 5.33
N ALA A 117 6.51 12.32 5.16
CA ALA A 117 7.50 12.11 6.20
C ALA A 117 8.37 13.35 6.42
N ALA A 118 8.23 13.98 7.58
CA ALA A 118 9.20 14.94 8.08
C ALA A 118 10.56 14.25 8.34
N ALA A 119 11.66 14.93 8.03
CA ALA A 119 13.01 14.38 8.07
C ALA A 119 13.41 13.76 9.43
N ASN A 120 12.77 14.21 10.51
CA ASN A 120 13.12 13.85 11.89
C ASN A 120 12.25 12.73 12.49
N LEU A 121 11.24 12.21 11.75
CA LEU A 121 10.40 11.13 12.26
C LEU A 121 11.00 9.76 11.90
N LEU A 122 11.29 8.96 12.93
CA LEU A 122 11.76 7.58 12.76
C LEU A 122 10.66 6.67 12.19
N LEU A 123 9.41 6.94 12.56
CA LEU A 123 8.25 6.16 12.16
C LEU A 123 7.09 7.07 11.77
N GLY A 124 6.54 6.87 10.57
CA GLY A 124 5.39 7.63 10.05
C GLY A 124 4.07 7.22 10.72
N SER A 125 3.11 8.12 10.72
CA SER A 125 1.80 7.93 11.37
C SER A 125 1.05 6.69 10.85
N THR A 126 1.13 6.40 9.56
CA THR A 126 0.50 5.22 8.97
C THR A 126 1.13 3.92 9.49
N ALA A 127 2.46 3.84 9.50
CA ALA A 127 3.16 2.65 10.00
C ALA A 127 2.90 2.43 11.49
N THR A 128 2.93 3.50 12.30
CA THR A 128 2.57 3.44 13.72
C THR A 128 1.15 2.90 13.91
N ARG A 129 0.19 3.42 13.15
CA ARG A 129 -1.21 3.01 13.29
C ARG A 129 -1.46 1.59 12.80
N VAL A 130 -0.79 1.14 11.74
CA VAL A 130 -0.84 -0.27 11.30
C VAL A 130 -0.32 -1.20 12.39
N LEU A 131 0.80 -0.86 13.04
CA LEU A 131 1.33 -1.65 14.17
C LEU A 131 0.34 -1.77 15.33
N HIS A 132 -0.40 -0.70 15.63
CA HIS A 132 -1.40 -0.72 16.71
C HIS A 132 -2.64 -1.54 16.38
N LEU A 133 -3.03 -1.60 15.10
CA LEU A 133 -4.29 -2.20 14.68
C LEU A 133 -4.15 -3.65 14.22
N SER A 134 -2.94 -4.08 13.88
CA SER A 134 -2.73 -5.34 13.19
C SER A 134 -2.44 -6.50 14.13
N ASP A 135 -3.23 -7.56 14.04
CA ASP A 135 -2.91 -8.88 14.58
C ASP A 135 -2.01 -9.69 13.61
N VAL A 136 -1.94 -9.27 12.34
CA VAL A 136 -1.01 -9.85 11.36
C VAL A 136 0.39 -9.28 11.61
N PRO A 137 1.45 -10.09 11.62
CA PRO A 137 2.83 -9.61 11.74
C PRO A 137 3.14 -8.46 10.78
N VAL A 138 3.90 -7.46 11.23
CA VAL A 138 4.25 -6.28 10.43
C VAL A 138 5.75 -6.14 10.31
N LEU A 139 6.25 -6.12 9.07
CA LEU A 139 7.64 -5.83 8.74
C LEU A 139 7.79 -4.39 8.29
N LEU A 140 8.54 -3.62 9.07
CA LEU A 140 8.85 -2.23 8.77
C LEU A 140 10.16 -2.13 7.98
N VAL A 141 10.13 -1.40 6.86
CA VAL A 141 11.30 -1.17 6.00
C VAL A 141 11.73 0.30 6.07
N LYS A 142 13.00 0.53 6.35
CA LYS A 142 13.62 1.87 6.36
C LYS A 142 14.03 2.35 4.98
#